data_c8eab7d77413dfbc3ac12807dba0c0b9
#
_entry.id   c8eab7d77413dfbc3ac12807dba0c0b9
#
_cell.length_a   1.000
_cell.length_b   1.000
_cell.length_c   1.000
_cell.angle_alpha   90.00
_cell.angle_beta   90.00
_cell.angle_gamma   90.00
#
_symmetry.space_group_name_H-M   'P 1'
#
loop_
_entity.id
_entity.type
_entity.pdbx_description
1 polymer ?
#
loop_
_entity_poly.entity_id
_entity_poly.type
_entity_poly.pdbx_seq_one_letter_code
_entity_poly.pdbx_strand_id
1 'polypeptide(L)'
;MSRLLLSEVYVVYTRMENAVQSEAEVLKLLPLERGDFGEMKMPLNMYREEIELNPSPMDVMNSIVPSYINGMIYGCLVEAYASEHNARMMAMKSATDSAQDLIKDLSILYNRARQAAITQEITEVCAGARAQQKKS
;
A
#
# COMPACT_ATOMS: atom_id res chain seq x y z
N MET A 1 -31.99 3.00 30.62
CA MET A 1 -30.98 3.08 29.58
C MET A 1 -29.66 2.62 30.18
N SER A 2 -29.22 1.38 29.91
CA SER A 2 -27.93 0.87 30.39
C SER A 2 -26.81 1.62 29.71
N ARG A 3 -26.06 2.43 30.44
CA ARG A 3 -24.77 2.95 29.96
C ARG A 3 -23.81 1.77 29.87
N LEU A 4 -23.51 1.32 28.69
CA LEU A 4 -22.36 0.46 28.40
C LEU A 4 -21.11 1.26 28.78
N LEU A 5 -20.52 0.98 29.93
CA LEU A 5 -19.21 1.50 30.31
C LEU A 5 -18.18 0.69 29.57
N LEU A 6 -17.69 1.24 28.46
CA LEU A 6 -16.50 0.71 27.78
C LEU A 6 -15.28 1.07 28.64
N SER A 7 -14.48 0.07 28.98
CA SER A 7 -13.25 0.28 29.76
C SER A 7 -12.07 0.70 28.88
N GLU A 8 -12.03 0.17 27.66
CA GLU A 8 -10.93 0.42 26.72
C GLU A 8 -11.45 0.50 25.29
N VAL A 9 -10.81 1.30 24.48
CA VAL A 9 -11.09 1.47 23.04
C VAL A 9 -9.79 1.34 22.27
N TYR A 10 -9.78 0.45 21.27
CA TYR A 10 -8.66 0.22 20.39
C TYR A 10 -9.04 0.53 18.94
N VAL A 11 -8.09 1.04 18.17
CA VAL A 11 -8.19 1.21 16.72
C VAL A 11 -7.21 0.24 16.07
N VAL A 12 -7.70 -0.58 15.13
CA VAL A 12 -6.86 -1.44 14.30
C VAL A 12 -6.80 -0.82 12.91
N TYR A 13 -5.61 -0.56 12.43
CA TYR A 13 -5.39 0.07 11.13
C TYR A 13 -4.15 -0.51 10.45
N THR A 14 -3.99 -0.22 9.17
CA THR A 14 -2.82 -0.63 8.40
C THR A 14 -1.81 0.51 8.37
N ARG A 15 -0.65 0.26 8.95
CA ARG A 15 0.49 1.18 8.93
C ARG A 15 1.42 0.86 7.78
N MET A 16 1.90 1.88 7.09
CA MET A 16 2.90 1.74 6.06
C MET A 16 4.30 1.88 6.66
N GLU A 17 5.03 0.77 6.75
CA GLU A 17 6.40 0.78 7.24
C GLU A 17 7.38 1.27 6.18
N ASN A 18 7.15 0.85 4.93
CA ASN A 18 7.89 1.31 3.76
C ASN A 18 7.03 1.18 2.49
N ALA A 19 7.56 1.58 1.33
CA ALA A 19 6.83 1.57 0.06
C ALA A 19 6.32 0.18 -0.37
N VAL A 20 6.85 -0.90 0.19
CA VAL A 20 6.53 -2.29 -0.20
C VAL A 20 5.79 -3.03 0.91
N GLN A 21 6.02 -2.63 2.16
CA GLN A 21 5.59 -3.38 3.34
C GLN A 21 4.60 -2.57 4.17
N SER A 22 3.46 -3.17 4.43
CA SER A 22 2.42 -2.63 5.30
C SER A 22 2.09 -3.65 6.37
N GLU A 23 1.93 -3.19 7.60
CA GLU A 23 1.61 -4.04 8.75
C GLU A 23 0.32 -3.59 9.42
N ALA A 24 -0.37 -4.55 10.03
CA ALA A 24 -1.53 -4.25 10.86
C ALA A 24 -1.06 -3.80 12.24
N GLU A 25 -1.44 -2.60 12.65
CA GLU A 25 -1.11 -2.03 13.96
C GLU A 25 -2.37 -1.85 14.81
N VAL A 26 -2.23 -2.06 16.10
CA VAL A 26 -3.29 -1.87 17.09
C VAL A 26 -2.90 -0.70 17.98
N LEU A 27 -3.70 0.36 17.93
CA LEU A 27 -3.50 1.55 18.73
C LEU A 27 -4.56 1.61 19.84
N LYS A 28 -4.12 1.71 21.09
CA LYS A 28 -5.01 1.99 22.22
C LYS A 28 -5.41 3.47 22.16
N LEU A 29 -6.71 3.72 22.01
CA LEU A 29 -7.24 5.07 21.89
C LEU A 29 -7.69 5.63 23.24
N LEU A 30 -8.28 4.78 24.08
CA LEU A 30 -8.79 5.15 25.42
C LEU A 30 -8.56 3.98 26.41
N PRO A 31 -8.32 4.29 27.70
CA PRO A 31 -8.04 5.61 28.28
C PRO A 31 -6.68 6.14 27.86
N LEU A 32 -6.55 7.48 27.85
CA LEU A 32 -5.27 8.15 27.61
C LEU A 32 -4.40 8.05 28.87
N GLU A 33 -3.23 7.49 28.77
CA GLU A 33 -2.25 7.37 29.85
C GLU A 33 -1.09 8.35 29.64
N ARG A 34 -0.42 8.76 30.72
CA ARG A 34 0.72 9.67 30.60
C ARG A 34 1.88 9.11 29.76
N GLY A 35 2.02 7.77 29.73
CA GLY A 35 3.02 7.07 28.92
C GLY A 35 2.79 7.19 27.41
N ASP A 36 1.54 7.39 26.97
CA ASP A 36 1.18 7.47 25.55
C ASP A 36 1.72 8.73 24.88
N PHE A 37 2.03 9.77 25.66
CA PHE A 37 2.55 11.05 25.13
C PHE A 37 4.08 11.09 24.99
N GLY A 38 4.77 9.99 25.28
CA GLY A 38 6.22 9.91 25.27
C GLY A 38 6.89 10.79 26.34
N GLU A 39 8.14 10.54 26.62
CA GLU A 39 8.94 11.46 27.45
C GLU A 39 9.25 12.69 26.59
N MET A 40 8.55 13.79 26.78
CA MET A 40 8.95 15.08 26.29
C MET A 40 10.29 15.43 26.94
N LYS A 41 11.40 15.19 26.21
CA LYS A 41 12.71 15.71 26.59
C LYS A 41 12.67 17.23 26.44
N MET A 42 12.22 17.91 27.47
CA MET A 42 12.33 19.37 27.51
C MET A 42 13.79 19.77 27.49
N PRO A 43 14.22 20.68 26.59
CA PRO A 43 15.55 21.24 26.65
C PRO A 43 15.77 21.86 28.03
N LEU A 44 16.94 21.59 28.63
CA LEU A 44 17.32 22.01 29.98
C LEU A 44 17.24 23.54 30.25
N ASN A 45 16.99 24.34 29.22
CA ASN A 45 16.94 25.81 29.30
C ASN A 45 15.53 26.39 29.06
N MET A 46 14.47 25.60 29.07
CA MET A 46 13.12 26.16 29.02
C MET A 46 12.72 26.62 30.42
N TYR A 47 12.50 27.94 30.55
CA TYR A 47 11.84 28.52 31.73
C TYR A 47 10.50 27.81 31.91
N ARG A 48 10.27 27.31 33.12
CA ARG A 48 8.98 26.73 33.52
C ARG A 48 8.01 27.90 33.68
N GLU A 49 7.36 28.33 32.59
CA GLU A 49 6.21 29.22 32.69
C GLU A 49 5.08 28.45 33.36
N GLU A 50 4.53 29.01 34.42
CA GLU A 50 3.29 28.51 35.03
C GLU A 50 2.18 28.77 34.02
N ILE A 51 1.70 27.71 33.38
CA ILE A 51 0.58 27.79 32.44
C ILE A 51 -0.70 27.87 33.25
N GLU A 52 -1.34 29.05 33.24
CA GLU A 52 -2.67 29.22 33.79
C GLU A 52 -3.70 28.72 32.77
N LEU A 53 -4.52 27.74 33.19
CA LEU A 53 -5.62 27.20 32.39
C LEU A 53 -6.94 27.85 32.82
N ASN A 54 -7.55 28.64 31.93
CA ASN A 54 -8.79 29.34 32.17
C ASN A 54 -9.92 28.75 31.28
N PRO A 55 -11.14 28.44 31.80
CA PRO A 55 -11.62 28.70 33.16
C PRO A 55 -11.13 27.69 34.20
N SER A 56 -10.88 26.42 33.83
CA SER A 56 -10.30 25.41 34.69
C SER A 56 -9.53 24.36 33.89
N PRO A 57 -8.56 23.68 34.50
CA PRO A 57 -7.85 22.57 33.81
C PRO A 57 -8.79 21.50 33.26
N MET A 58 -9.88 21.20 33.98
CA MET A 58 -10.84 20.18 33.57
C MET A 58 -11.68 20.61 32.36
N ASP A 59 -12.08 21.88 32.30
CA ASP A 59 -12.85 22.41 31.15
C ASP A 59 -11.99 22.46 29.90
N VAL A 60 -10.73 22.84 30.04
CA VAL A 60 -9.77 22.85 28.94
C VAL A 60 -9.53 21.42 28.42
N MET A 61 -9.33 20.45 29.32
CA MET A 61 -9.17 19.04 28.93
C MET A 61 -10.42 18.49 28.25
N ASN A 62 -11.61 18.77 28.77
CA ASN A 62 -12.86 18.34 28.14
C ASN A 62 -13.07 18.91 26.74
N SER A 63 -12.47 20.05 26.43
CA SER A 63 -12.50 20.66 25.10
C SER A 63 -11.44 20.08 24.17
N ILE A 64 -10.23 19.79 24.67
CA ILE A 64 -9.10 19.35 23.83
C ILE A 64 -9.18 17.85 23.53
N VAL A 65 -9.53 17.02 24.51
CA VAL A 65 -9.52 15.55 24.36
C VAL A 65 -10.36 15.06 23.18
N PRO A 66 -11.60 15.53 22.93
CA PRO A 66 -12.37 15.11 21.77
C PRO A 66 -11.68 15.46 20.43
N SER A 67 -11.08 16.65 20.34
CA SER A 67 -10.33 17.06 19.16
C SER A 67 -9.10 16.20 18.90
N TYR A 68 -8.38 15.87 19.97
CA TYR A 68 -7.21 14.99 19.90
C TYR A 68 -7.59 13.58 19.43
N ILE A 69 -8.65 13.00 20.00
CA ILE A 69 -9.14 11.67 19.61
C ILE A 69 -9.58 11.66 18.14
N ASN A 70 -10.32 12.68 17.71
CA ASN A 70 -10.73 12.82 16.31
C ASN A 70 -9.52 12.93 15.38
N GLY A 71 -8.49 13.67 15.77
CA GLY A 71 -7.24 13.78 15.02
C GLY A 71 -6.52 12.45 14.89
N MET A 72 -6.46 11.66 15.97
CA MET A 72 -5.85 10.32 15.95
C MET A 72 -6.61 9.36 15.04
N ILE A 73 -7.94 9.30 15.17
CA ILE A 73 -8.77 8.45 14.30
C ILE A 73 -8.60 8.86 12.84
N TYR A 74 -8.61 10.15 12.56
CA TYR A 74 -8.40 10.65 11.20
C TYR A 74 -7.01 10.29 10.66
N GLY A 75 -5.96 10.40 11.49
CA GLY A 75 -4.60 9.97 11.13
C GLY A 75 -4.54 8.49 10.75
N CYS A 76 -5.12 7.61 11.57
CA CYS A 76 -5.20 6.17 11.28
C CYS A 76 -5.96 5.87 9.98
N LEU A 77 -7.05 6.59 9.71
CA LEU A 77 -7.83 6.43 8.48
C LEU A 77 -7.04 6.86 7.24
N VAL A 78 -6.36 7.99 7.30
CA VAL A 78 -5.53 8.49 6.19
C VAL A 78 -4.36 7.55 5.93
N GLU A 79 -3.72 7.05 6.96
CA GLU A 79 -2.59 6.12 6.83
C GLU A 79 -3.04 4.78 6.24
N ALA A 80 -4.15 4.21 6.71
CA ALA A 80 -4.73 3.00 6.16
C ALA A 80 -5.12 3.17 4.68
N TYR A 81 -5.73 4.30 4.33
CA TYR A 81 -6.09 4.63 2.95
C TYR A 81 -4.87 4.75 2.04
N ALA A 82 -3.85 5.48 2.49
CA ALA A 82 -2.60 5.64 1.75
C ALA A 82 -1.88 4.30 1.55
N SER A 83 -1.83 3.46 2.59
CA SER A 83 -1.26 2.12 2.55
C SER A 83 -1.97 1.22 1.53
N GLU A 84 -3.32 1.21 1.52
CA GLU A 84 -4.10 0.44 0.55
C GLU A 84 -3.83 0.89 -0.90
N HIS A 85 -3.81 2.21 -1.13
CA HIS A 85 -3.53 2.74 -2.47
C HIS A 85 -2.12 2.42 -2.94
N ASN A 86 -1.14 2.52 -2.05
CA ASN A 86 0.24 2.17 -2.38
C ASN A 86 0.38 0.68 -2.72
N ALA A 87 -0.21 -0.22 -1.91
CA ALA A 87 -0.20 -1.65 -2.18
C ALA A 87 -0.86 -1.99 -3.51
N ARG A 88 -2.00 -1.35 -3.82
CA ARG A 88 -2.69 -1.51 -5.12
C ARG A 88 -1.82 -1.04 -6.28
N MET A 89 -1.18 0.11 -6.17
CA MET A 89 -0.29 0.66 -7.19
C MET A 89 0.89 -0.29 -7.46
N MET A 90 1.52 -0.82 -6.42
CA MET A 90 2.63 -1.77 -6.54
C MET A 90 2.18 -3.09 -7.19
N ALA A 91 1.02 -3.61 -6.80
CA ALA A 91 0.47 -4.82 -7.41
C ALA A 91 0.15 -4.62 -8.91
N MET A 92 -0.45 -3.50 -9.28
CA MET A 92 -0.73 -3.16 -10.68
C MET A 92 0.54 -2.98 -11.50
N LYS A 93 1.57 -2.35 -10.91
CA LYS A 93 2.87 -2.21 -11.57
C LYS A 93 3.50 -3.58 -11.84
N SER A 94 3.55 -4.44 -10.83
CA SER A 94 4.08 -5.80 -10.99
C SER A 94 3.30 -6.62 -12.03
N ALA A 95 1.98 -6.50 -12.04
CA ALA A 95 1.13 -7.15 -13.05
C ALA A 95 1.43 -6.64 -14.46
N THR A 96 1.64 -5.32 -14.62
CA THR A 96 1.99 -4.71 -15.91
C THR A 96 3.34 -5.18 -16.41
N ASP A 97 4.34 -5.21 -15.52
CA ASP A 97 5.69 -5.69 -15.86
C ASP A 97 5.64 -7.17 -16.31
N SER A 98 4.93 -8.01 -15.57
CA SER A 98 4.72 -9.42 -15.93
C SER A 98 3.99 -9.60 -17.25
N ALA A 99 2.99 -8.77 -17.55
CA ALA A 99 2.28 -8.79 -18.83
C ALA A 99 3.17 -8.39 -20.00
N GLN A 100 4.06 -7.40 -19.82
CA GLN A 100 5.04 -7.00 -20.83
C GLN A 100 6.03 -8.12 -21.16
N ASP A 101 6.50 -8.84 -20.15
CA ASP A 101 7.39 -9.99 -20.36
C ASP A 101 6.69 -11.13 -21.11
N LEU A 102 5.44 -11.44 -20.73
CA LEU A 102 4.61 -12.39 -21.49
C LEU A 102 4.42 -11.99 -22.97
N ILE A 103 4.20 -10.72 -23.26
CA ILE A 103 4.07 -10.22 -24.63
C ILE A 103 5.37 -10.41 -25.42
N LYS A 104 6.52 -10.18 -24.80
CA LYS A 104 7.82 -10.43 -25.45
C LYS A 104 8.00 -11.91 -25.79
N ASP A 105 7.72 -12.80 -24.84
CA ASP A 105 7.84 -14.25 -25.02
C ASP A 105 6.90 -14.76 -26.12
N LEU A 106 5.65 -14.32 -26.11
CA LEU A 106 4.68 -14.64 -27.14
C LEU A 106 5.08 -14.11 -28.51
N SER A 107 5.67 -12.90 -28.58
CA SER A 107 6.18 -12.34 -29.82
C SER A 107 7.33 -13.17 -30.41
N ILE A 108 8.21 -13.66 -29.57
CA ILE A 108 9.30 -14.57 -29.98
C ILE A 108 8.73 -15.90 -30.52
N LEU A 109 7.78 -16.50 -29.81
CA LEU A 109 7.13 -17.73 -30.23
C LEU A 109 6.36 -17.55 -31.54
N TYR A 110 5.61 -16.46 -31.67
CA TYR A 110 4.90 -16.10 -32.91
C TYR A 110 5.86 -15.97 -34.09
N ASN A 111 6.95 -15.20 -33.96
CA ASN A 111 7.92 -15.02 -35.01
C ASN A 111 8.59 -16.34 -35.38
N ARG A 112 8.91 -17.20 -34.42
CA ARG A 112 9.47 -18.54 -34.68
C ARG A 112 8.47 -19.41 -35.46
N ALA A 113 7.21 -19.44 -35.06
CA ALA A 113 6.16 -20.20 -35.75
C ALA A 113 5.96 -19.67 -37.18
N ARG A 114 5.90 -18.36 -37.35
CA ARG A 114 5.78 -17.71 -38.66
C ARG A 114 6.95 -18.07 -39.60
N GLN A 115 8.19 -18.00 -39.10
CA GLN A 115 9.39 -18.37 -39.88
C GLN A 115 9.36 -19.85 -40.25
N ALA A 116 8.95 -20.74 -39.33
CA ALA A 116 8.82 -22.17 -39.63
C ALA A 116 7.80 -22.45 -40.72
N ALA A 117 6.63 -21.80 -40.68
CA ALA A 117 5.60 -21.92 -41.69
C ALA A 117 6.09 -21.45 -43.08
N ILE A 118 6.71 -20.26 -43.15
CA ILE A 118 7.27 -19.76 -44.39
C ILE A 118 8.37 -20.70 -44.95
N THR A 119 9.22 -21.20 -44.08
CA THR A 119 10.29 -22.15 -44.51
C THR A 119 9.69 -23.43 -45.03
N GLN A 120 8.64 -23.95 -44.42
CA GLN A 120 7.92 -25.14 -44.87
C GLN A 120 7.30 -24.91 -46.24
N GLU A 121 6.57 -23.82 -46.44
CA GLU A 121 5.97 -23.47 -47.76
C GLU A 121 7.04 -23.38 -48.88
N ILE A 122 8.16 -22.69 -48.60
CA ILE A 122 9.27 -22.59 -49.57
C ILE A 122 9.84 -23.97 -49.88
N THR A 123 10.01 -24.82 -48.85
CA THR A 123 10.53 -26.18 -49.02
C THR A 123 9.61 -27.04 -49.85
N GLU A 124 8.30 -26.96 -49.66
CA GLU A 124 7.28 -27.68 -50.45
C GLU A 124 7.26 -27.23 -51.90
N VAL A 125 7.32 -25.94 -52.15
CA VAL A 125 7.42 -25.39 -53.54
C VAL A 125 8.69 -25.86 -54.24
N CYS A 126 9.84 -25.78 -53.56
CA CYS A 126 11.11 -26.25 -54.09
C CYS A 126 11.14 -27.75 -54.36
N ALA A 127 10.55 -28.55 -53.48
CA ALA A 127 10.43 -29.99 -53.64
C ALA A 127 9.52 -30.34 -54.85
N GLY A 128 8.40 -29.65 -55.00
CA GLY A 128 7.49 -29.80 -56.13
C GLY A 128 8.17 -29.46 -57.47
N ALA A 129 8.89 -28.34 -57.55
CA ALA A 129 9.61 -27.95 -58.73
C ALA A 129 10.69 -28.97 -59.16
N ARG A 130 11.47 -29.51 -58.19
CA ARG A 130 12.45 -30.56 -58.43
C ARG A 130 11.84 -31.87 -58.91
N ALA A 131 10.68 -32.25 -58.38
CA ALA A 131 9.97 -33.43 -58.79
C ALA A 131 9.46 -33.32 -60.22
N GLN A 132 9.06 -32.12 -60.68
CA GLN A 132 8.61 -31.86 -62.04
C GLN A 132 9.76 -31.88 -63.03
N GLN A 133 10.93 -31.32 -62.67
CA GLN A 133 12.14 -31.37 -63.50
C GLN A 133 12.67 -32.79 -63.74
N LYS A 134 12.47 -33.70 -62.82
CA LYS A 134 12.87 -35.13 -62.94
C LYS A 134 11.94 -35.96 -63.84
N LYS A 135 10.74 -35.47 -64.14
CA LYS A 135 9.75 -36.12 -65.01
C LYS A 135 9.78 -35.65 -66.48
N SER A 136 10.44 -34.59 -66.72
CA SER A 136 10.75 -34.08 -68.08
C SER A 136 12.09 -34.56 -68.54
#